data_110782bb191d8334798c199d8061f63c
#
_entry.id   110782bb191d8334798c199d8061f63c
#
_cell.length_a   1.000
_cell.length_b   1.000
_cell.length_c   1.000
_cell.angle_alpha   90.00
_cell.angle_beta   90.00
_cell.angle_gamma   90.00
#
_symmetry.space_group_name_H-M   'P 1'
#
loop_
_entity.id
_entity.type
_entity.pdbx_description
1 polymer ?
#
loop_
_entity_poly.entity_id
_entity_poly.type
_entity_poly.pdbx_seq_one_letter_code
_entity_poly.pdbx_strand_id
1 'polypeptide(L)'
;MESYGITIRRIRLSKGFSHKEIYTGILSKSFAIDFEKGMYDIKFSLMLKILDRLMISVDELLLIHSQYKATPCHEPLLNVNLERIKNDPIYSANIEKKLLDEMKTDKTSSSRLQYAEIVVLRCAYGNPDYQNLPEYQRAKSYIQKYLFDVETWTLSEFRIFSDMSFIFESGDVKTSLFLTAWDTLEKYKTHPDYQIYLSHLLVNNLYQLICSKQYSLAKKAIYKLEELTADPNMLSWKVPMLYYEGLLNYVTGDQPTGMAKIQRAKHIYHLCGNDFMVEQMKIGFEALQDV
;
A
#
# COMPACT_ATOMS: atom_id res chain seq x y z
N MET A 1 19.01 8.82 -20.52
CA MET A 1 17.60 8.34 -20.52
C MET A 1 17.02 8.71 -21.87
N GLU A 2 16.27 7.84 -22.53
CA GLU A 2 15.57 8.15 -23.79
C GLU A 2 14.54 9.26 -23.54
N SER A 3 14.28 10.15 -24.53
CA SER A 3 13.23 11.18 -24.37
C SER A 3 11.83 10.56 -24.45
N TYR A 4 10.87 11.10 -23.69
CA TYR A 4 9.45 10.68 -23.76
C TYR A 4 8.89 10.82 -25.18
N GLY A 5 9.34 11.82 -25.96
CA GLY A 5 8.91 12.00 -27.34
C GLY A 5 9.21 10.79 -28.23
N ILE A 6 10.39 10.17 -28.05
CA ILE A 6 10.77 8.96 -28.79
C ILE A 6 9.85 7.77 -28.39
N THR A 7 9.54 7.64 -27.10
CA THR A 7 8.60 6.63 -26.62
C THR A 7 7.20 6.83 -27.19
N ILE A 8 6.70 8.06 -27.17
CA ILE A 8 5.39 8.43 -27.74
C ILE A 8 5.37 8.09 -29.26
N ARG A 9 6.43 8.43 -29.99
CA ARG A 9 6.54 8.04 -31.41
C ARG A 9 6.41 6.53 -31.61
N ARG A 10 7.13 5.75 -30.82
CA ARG A 10 7.09 4.28 -30.88
C ARG A 10 5.67 3.75 -30.65
N ILE A 11 4.99 4.25 -29.61
CA ILE A 11 3.61 3.87 -29.28
C ILE A 11 2.66 4.29 -30.41
N ARG A 12 2.75 5.52 -30.90
CA ARG A 12 1.91 6.00 -32.02
C ARG A 12 2.05 5.11 -33.25
N LEU A 13 3.29 4.81 -33.63
CA LEU A 13 3.56 3.98 -34.81
C LEU A 13 3.07 2.54 -34.61
N SER A 14 3.26 1.95 -33.42
CA SER A 14 2.80 0.60 -33.15
C SER A 14 1.27 0.47 -33.14
N LYS A 15 0.57 1.56 -32.83
CA LYS A 15 -0.90 1.64 -32.91
C LYS A 15 -1.42 2.09 -34.29
N GLY A 16 -0.54 2.39 -35.24
CA GLY A 16 -0.91 2.79 -36.60
C GLY A 16 -1.46 4.21 -36.72
N PHE A 17 -1.34 5.05 -35.69
CA PHE A 17 -1.87 6.41 -35.70
C PHE A 17 -0.97 7.37 -36.50
N SER A 18 -1.60 8.24 -37.28
CA SER A 18 -0.93 9.33 -37.98
C SER A 18 -0.62 10.50 -37.04
N HIS A 19 0.33 11.36 -37.41
CA HIS A 19 0.60 12.62 -36.72
C HIS A 19 -0.66 13.50 -36.58
N LYS A 20 -1.50 13.53 -37.62
CA LYS A 20 -2.71 14.35 -37.63
C LYS A 20 -3.70 13.90 -36.55
N GLU A 21 -3.90 12.60 -36.38
CA GLU A 21 -4.81 12.04 -35.37
C GLU A 21 -4.36 12.38 -33.93
N ILE A 22 -3.08 12.32 -33.68
CA ILE A 22 -2.57 12.51 -32.31
C ILE A 22 -2.35 13.98 -31.97
N TYR A 23 -1.82 14.80 -32.89
CA TYR A 23 -1.32 16.13 -32.51
C TYR A 23 -2.20 17.31 -32.95
N THR A 24 -3.21 17.12 -33.83
CA THR A 24 -4.05 18.24 -34.28
C THR A 24 -4.73 18.95 -33.11
N GLY A 25 -4.52 20.26 -33.01
CA GLY A 25 -5.09 21.08 -31.91
C GLY A 25 -4.36 20.95 -30.57
N ILE A 26 -3.27 20.17 -30.49
CA ILE A 26 -2.42 20.04 -29.31
C ILE A 26 -1.06 20.66 -29.59
N LEU A 27 -0.38 20.24 -30.65
CA LEU A 27 0.93 20.74 -31.09
C LEU A 27 0.89 21.13 -32.58
N SER A 28 1.76 22.09 -32.96
CA SER A 28 2.00 22.33 -34.40
C SER A 28 2.71 21.12 -35.02
N LYS A 29 2.54 20.93 -36.33
CA LYS A 29 3.15 19.81 -37.04
C LYS A 29 4.66 19.73 -36.89
N SER A 30 5.37 20.89 -37.02
CA SER A 30 6.81 20.95 -36.84
C SER A 30 7.25 20.60 -35.45
N PHE A 31 6.58 21.17 -34.44
CA PHE A 31 6.89 20.89 -33.05
C PHE A 31 6.62 19.43 -32.64
N ALA A 32 5.55 18.81 -33.14
CA ALA A 32 5.27 17.41 -32.91
C ALA A 32 6.37 16.50 -33.50
N ILE A 33 6.88 16.82 -34.69
CA ILE A 33 7.99 16.07 -35.29
C ILE A 33 9.26 16.18 -34.45
N ASP A 34 9.59 17.38 -33.99
CA ASP A 34 10.81 17.61 -33.19
C ASP A 34 10.66 17.02 -31.79
N PHE A 35 9.49 17.06 -31.18
CA PHE A 35 9.18 16.34 -29.94
C PHE A 35 9.41 14.82 -30.11
N GLU A 36 8.88 14.21 -31.17
CA GLU A 36 9.07 12.77 -31.44
C GLU A 36 10.53 12.38 -31.77
N LYS A 37 11.37 13.34 -32.16
CA LYS A 37 12.81 13.14 -32.29
C LYS A 37 13.56 13.28 -30.95
N GLY A 38 12.86 13.68 -29.89
CA GLY A 38 13.46 13.91 -28.58
C GLY A 38 14.22 15.23 -28.45
N MET A 39 13.96 16.18 -29.36
CA MET A 39 14.63 17.49 -29.32
C MET A 39 14.05 18.42 -28.26
N TYR A 40 12.79 18.24 -27.88
CA TYR A 40 12.09 19.08 -26.92
C TYR A 40 11.19 18.23 -26.01
N ASP A 41 10.97 18.73 -24.78
CA ASP A 41 9.92 18.25 -23.90
C ASP A 41 8.66 19.09 -24.05
N ILE A 42 7.53 18.54 -23.65
CA ILE A 42 6.24 19.22 -23.66
C ILE A 42 5.69 19.37 -22.25
N LYS A 43 4.79 20.34 -22.07
CA LYS A 43 4.08 20.52 -20.80
C LYS A 43 3.26 19.26 -20.48
N PHE A 44 3.24 18.87 -19.22
CA PHE A 44 2.49 17.71 -18.76
C PHE A 44 0.99 17.74 -19.16
N SER A 45 0.39 18.93 -19.15
CA SER A 45 -1.00 19.10 -19.60
C SER A 45 -1.23 18.78 -21.09
N LEU A 46 -0.21 18.95 -21.94
CA LEU A 46 -0.26 18.54 -23.35
C LEU A 46 0.02 17.05 -23.49
N MET A 47 0.91 16.50 -22.67
CA MET A 47 1.14 15.06 -22.60
C MET A 47 -0.14 14.29 -22.28
N LEU A 48 -0.91 14.72 -21.27
CA LEU A 48 -2.18 14.08 -20.94
C LEU A 48 -3.15 14.02 -22.12
N LYS A 49 -3.26 15.07 -22.92
CA LYS A 49 -4.10 15.08 -24.14
C LYS A 49 -3.61 14.13 -25.22
N ILE A 50 -2.29 13.97 -25.35
CA ILE A 50 -1.68 13.02 -26.29
C ILE A 50 -1.92 11.60 -25.82
N LEU A 51 -1.77 11.31 -24.53
CA LEU A 51 -2.03 9.99 -23.94
C LEU A 51 -3.47 9.57 -24.09
N ASP A 52 -4.41 10.48 -23.86
CA ASP A 52 -5.84 10.24 -24.09
C ASP A 52 -6.11 9.79 -25.54
N ARG A 53 -5.54 10.49 -26.53
CA ARG A 53 -5.67 10.09 -27.94
C ARG A 53 -4.96 8.79 -28.31
N LEU A 54 -3.89 8.48 -27.60
CA LEU A 54 -3.20 7.19 -27.72
C LEU A 54 -3.90 6.06 -26.96
N MET A 55 -4.91 6.40 -26.16
CA MET A 55 -5.63 5.43 -25.30
C MET A 55 -4.69 4.67 -24.37
N ILE A 56 -3.79 5.38 -23.70
CA ILE A 56 -2.88 4.83 -22.68
C ILE A 56 -2.87 5.71 -21.44
N SER A 57 -2.64 5.10 -20.29
CA SER A 57 -2.48 5.83 -19.03
C SER A 57 -1.07 6.40 -18.86
N VAL A 58 -0.89 7.29 -17.88
CA VAL A 58 0.43 7.80 -17.50
C VAL A 58 1.32 6.64 -17.03
N ASP A 59 0.78 5.74 -16.22
CA ASP A 59 1.52 4.59 -15.67
C ASP A 59 1.98 3.65 -16.79
N GLU A 60 1.11 3.40 -17.77
CA GLU A 60 1.47 2.60 -18.95
C GLU A 60 2.58 3.26 -19.78
N LEU A 61 2.52 4.60 -19.96
CA LEU A 61 3.61 5.35 -20.62
C LEU A 61 4.93 5.14 -19.86
N LEU A 62 4.94 5.32 -18.55
CA LEU A 62 6.14 5.18 -17.72
C LEU A 62 6.72 3.75 -17.78
N LEU A 63 5.85 2.75 -17.75
CA LEU A 63 6.24 1.35 -17.88
C LEU A 63 6.87 1.05 -19.24
N ILE A 64 6.26 1.52 -20.33
CA ILE A 64 6.80 1.36 -21.70
C ILE A 64 8.13 2.13 -21.84
N HIS A 65 8.21 3.33 -21.28
CA HIS A 65 9.41 4.17 -21.33
C HIS A 65 10.60 3.51 -20.61
N SER A 66 10.35 2.85 -19.49
CA SER A 66 11.34 2.06 -18.75
C SER A 66 11.67 0.71 -19.40
N GLN A 67 11.16 0.43 -20.61
CA GLN A 67 11.29 -0.86 -21.29
C GLN A 67 10.74 -2.04 -20.46
N TYR A 68 9.59 -1.82 -19.83
CA TYR A 68 8.92 -2.78 -18.96
C TYR A 68 9.72 -3.19 -17.72
N LYS A 69 10.72 -2.39 -17.35
CA LYS A 69 11.44 -2.57 -16.10
C LYS A 69 10.73 -1.79 -15.01
N ALA A 70 10.61 -2.41 -13.83
CA ALA A 70 10.11 -1.71 -12.66
C ALA A 70 11.02 -0.50 -12.35
N THR A 71 10.41 0.68 -12.22
CA THR A 71 11.13 1.90 -11.85
C THR A 71 10.95 2.15 -10.36
N PRO A 72 11.96 2.68 -9.66
CA PRO A 72 11.88 2.92 -8.21
C PRO A 72 10.68 3.79 -7.78
N CYS A 73 10.21 4.68 -8.64
CA CYS A 73 9.04 5.50 -8.36
C CYS A 73 7.70 4.74 -8.44
N HIS A 74 7.71 3.49 -8.94
CA HIS A 74 6.53 2.63 -9.08
C HIS A 74 6.64 1.33 -8.28
N GLU A 75 7.74 1.11 -7.55
CA GLU A 75 7.80 0.06 -6.53
C GLU A 75 7.49 0.67 -5.15
N PRO A 76 6.21 0.87 -4.80
CA PRO A 76 5.88 1.10 -3.42
C PRO A 76 6.31 -0.14 -2.63
N LEU A 77 6.63 0.04 -1.35
CA LEU A 77 6.88 -1.08 -0.43
C LEU A 77 5.74 -2.13 -0.40
N LEU A 78 4.57 -1.81 -0.96
CA LEU A 78 3.47 -2.73 -1.24
C LEU A 78 3.90 -4.00 -2.01
N ASN A 79 4.98 -3.94 -2.79
CA ASN A 79 5.52 -5.10 -3.51
C ASN A 79 6.58 -5.88 -2.71
N VAL A 80 6.91 -5.43 -1.51
CA VAL A 80 7.79 -6.19 -0.63
C VAL A 80 7.02 -7.38 -0.09
N ASN A 81 7.42 -8.58 -0.48
CA ASN A 81 6.82 -9.79 0.02
C ASN A 81 7.20 -10.00 1.48
N LEU A 82 6.27 -9.68 2.39
CA LEU A 82 6.48 -9.77 3.85
C LEU A 82 6.83 -11.18 4.30
N GLU A 83 6.23 -12.20 3.71
CA GLU A 83 6.55 -13.61 3.98
C GLU A 83 8.01 -13.89 3.59
N ARG A 84 8.46 -13.33 2.47
CA ARG A 84 9.84 -13.48 2.02
C ARG A 84 10.83 -12.69 2.89
N ILE A 85 10.45 -11.52 3.41
CA ILE A 85 11.27 -10.80 4.40
C ILE A 85 11.48 -11.65 5.64
N LYS A 86 10.45 -12.33 6.12
CA LYS A 86 10.51 -13.19 7.30
C LYS A 86 11.37 -14.42 7.07
N ASN A 87 11.26 -15.04 5.91
CA ASN A 87 11.80 -16.38 5.66
C ASN A 87 13.10 -16.38 4.81
N ASP A 88 13.47 -15.24 4.22
CA ASP A 88 14.64 -15.09 3.34
C ASP A 88 15.50 -13.91 3.79
N PRO A 89 16.46 -14.12 4.73
CA PRO A 89 17.36 -13.08 5.20
C PRO A 89 18.19 -12.45 4.08
N ILE A 90 18.49 -13.21 3.02
CA ILE A 90 19.28 -12.73 1.87
C ILE A 90 18.45 -11.73 1.07
N TYR A 91 17.18 -12.05 0.81
CA TYR A 91 16.26 -11.15 0.15
C TYR A 91 16.11 -9.83 0.93
N SER A 92 15.88 -9.92 2.22
CA SER A 92 15.75 -8.76 3.13
C SER A 92 17.01 -7.89 3.12
N ALA A 93 18.20 -8.50 3.25
CA ALA A 93 19.48 -7.79 3.23
C ALA A 93 19.75 -7.13 1.86
N ASN A 94 19.37 -7.75 0.75
CA ASN A 94 19.54 -7.19 -0.58
C ASN A 94 18.67 -5.95 -0.81
N ILE A 95 17.42 -5.97 -0.37
CA ILE A 95 16.52 -4.79 -0.43
C ILE A 95 17.08 -3.66 0.43
N GLU A 96 17.47 -3.96 1.66
CA GLU A 96 18.04 -2.96 2.57
C GLU A 96 19.31 -2.34 2.00
N LYS A 97 20.21 -3.14 1.45
CA LYS A 97 21.43 -2.66 0.79
C LYS A 97 21.12 -1.77 -0.41
N LYS A 98 20.16 -2.16 -1.27
CA LYS A 98 19.73 -1.36 -2.41
C LYS A 98 19.26 0.02 -1.96
N LEU A 99 18.36 0.09 -0.97
CA LEU A 99 17.85 1.36 -0.43
C LEU A 99 18.94 2.19 0.27
N LEU A 100 19.87 1.55 0.96
CA LEU A 100 21.00 2.24 1.58
C LEU A 100 21.92 2.87 0.51
N ASP A 101 22.15 2.19 -0.59
CA ASP A 101 22.96 2.71 -1.71
C ASP A 101 22.21 3.85 -2.45
N GLU A 102 20.91 3.74 -2.61
CA GLU A 102 20.06 4.83 -3.13
C GLU A 102 20.12 6.06 -2.21
N MET A 103 20.04 5.89 -0.90
CA MET A 103 20.17 7.00 0.06
C MET A 103 21.53 7.71 0.02
N LYS A 104 22.61 7.04 -0.41
CA LYS A 104 23.93 7.68 -0.55
C LYS A 104 23.95 8.67 -1.72
N THR A 105 23.20 8.36 -2.77
CA THR A 105 23.10 9.15 -4.00
C THR A 105 21.95 10.16 -3.96
N ASP A 106 20.82 9.74 -3.40
CA ASP A 106 19.60 10.54 -3.22
C ASP A 106 19.28 10.72 -1.72
N LYS A 107 19.67 11.88 -1.17
CA LYS A 107 19.45 12.21 0.24
C LYS A 107 18.06 12.78 0.52
N THR A 108 17.07 12.44 -0.30
CA THR A 108 15.70 12.90 -0.11
C THR A 108 15.06 12.30 1.15
N SER A 109 14.03 12.96 1.64
CA SER A 109 13.22 12.44 2.77
C SER A 109 12.53 11.14 2.38
N SER A 110 12.17 10.97 1.10
CA SER A 110 11.51 9.79 0.57
C SER A 110 12.39 8.54 0.69
N SER A 111 13.64 8.59 0.21
CA SER A 111 14.56 7.44 0.29
C SER A 111 14.88 7.04 1.73
N ARG A 112 14.97 8.03 2.64
CA ARG A 112 15.16 7.76 4.09
C ARG A 112 13.94 7.09 4.70
N LEU A 113 12.74 7.51 4.30
CA LEU A 113 11.50 6.94 4.79
C LEU A 113 11.35 5.49 4.35
N GLN A 114 11.58 5.20 3.07
CA GLN A 114 11.56 3.83 2.53
C GLN A 114 12.59 2.92 3.24
N TYR A 115 13.79 3.43 3.48
CA TYR A 115 14.79 2.69 4.25
C TYR A 115 14.30 2.38 5.68
N ALA A 116 13.74 3.38 6.37
CA ALA A 116 13.21 3.19 7.72
C ALA A 116 12.07 2.14 7.75
N GLU A 117 11.17 2.14 6.76
CA GLU A 117 10.10 1.15 6.64
C GLU A 117 10.66 -0.28 6.51
N ILE A 118 11.68 -0.49 5.66
CA ILE A 118 12.31 -1.80 5.50
C ILE A 118 13.01 -2.25 6.78
N VAL A 119 13.72 -1.36 7.46
CA VAL A 119 14.38 -1.69 8.74
C VAL A 119 13.35 -2.13 9.79
N VAL A 120 12.23 -1.42 9.89
CA VAL A 120 11.14 -1.79 10.82
C VAL A 120 10.58 -3.16 10.50
N LEU A 121 10.26 -3.43 9.23
CA LEU A 121 9.70 -4.72 8.81
C LEU A 121 10.69 -5.87 9.03
N ARG A 122 11.94 -5.70 8.60
CA ARG A 122 12.99 -6.71 8.80
C ARG A 122 13.18 -7.05 10.28
N CYS A 123 13.26 -6.04 11.13
CA CYS A 123 13.40 -6.27 12.57
C CYS A 123 12.18 -6.99 13.14
N ALA A 124 10.97 -6.51 12.83
CA ALA A 124 9.73 -7.05 13.39
C ALA A 124 9.46 -8.50 12.99
N TYR A 125 9.81 -8.88 11.76
CA TYR A 125 9.61 -10.24 11.28
C TYR A 125 10.81 -11.17 11.49
N GLY A 126 12.01 -10.62 11.66
CA GLY A 126 13.24 -11.40 11.77
C GLY A 126 13.71 -11.69 13.19
N ASN A 127 13.22 -10.98 14.21
CA ASN A 127 13.70 -11.10 15.57
C ASN A 127 12.56 -10.94 16.61
N PRO A 128 12.30 -11.93 17.48
CA PRO A 128 11.28 -11.81 18.53
C PRO A 128 11.49 -10.59 19.46
N ASP A 129 12.75 -10.24 19.76
CA ASP A 129 13.11 -9.12 20.63
C ASP A 129 13.36 -7.82 19.87
N TYR A 130 12.78 -7.67 18.69
CA TYR A 130 13.02 -6.55 17.76
C TYR A 130 12.83 -5.18 18.40
N GLN A 131 11.92 -5.06 19.35
CA GLN A 131 11.62 -3.79 20.03
C GLN A 131 12.83 -3.22 20.79
N ASN A 132 13.76 -4.06 21.20
CA ASN A 132 14.98 -3.67 21.92
C ASN A 132 16.15 -3.30 20.98
N LEU A 133 16.01 -3.50 19.66
CA LEU A 133 17.05 -3.20 18.69
C LEU A 133 17.19 -1.69 18.48
N PRO A 134 18.41 -1.10 18.65
CA PRO A 134 18.60 0.34 18.46
C PRO A 134 18.25 0.83 17.04
N GLU A 135 18.47 0.00 16.02
CA GLU A 135 18.13 0.30 14.63
C GLU A 135 16.61 0.37 14.42
N TYR A 136 15.87 -0.56 15.03
CA TYR A 136 14.41 -0.53 15.01
C TYR A 136 13.87 0.74 15.67
N GLN A 137 14.38 1.09 16.86
CA GLN A 137 13.92 2.27 17.57
C GLN A 137 14.20 3.57 16.81
N ARG A 138 15.35 3.68 16.14
CA ARG A 138 15.66 4.84 15.28
C ARG A 138 14.71 4.92 14.08
N ALA A 139 14.49 3.80 13.40
CA ALA A 139 13.61 3.74 12.25
C ALA A 139 12.14 4.02 12.64
N LYS A 140 11.66 3.39 13.72
CA LYS A 140 10.35 3.66 14.33
C LYS A 140 10.16 5.14 14.62
N SER A 141 11.08 5.75 15.33
CA SER A 141 11.01 7.18 15.71
C SER A 141 11.00 8.09 14.47
N TYR A 142 11.74 7.73 13.42
CA TYR A 142 11.76 8.49 12.19
C TYR A 142 10.40 8.46 11.48
N ILE A 143 9.79 7.27 11.35
CA ILE A 143 8.47 7.11 10.72
C ILE A 143 7.38 7.82 11.55
N GLN A 144 7.41 7.64 12.88
CA GLN A 144 6.45 8.30 13.77
C GLN A 144 6.54 9.82 13.64
N LYS A 145 7.77 10.37 13.71
CA LYS A 145 7.98 11.80 13.54
C LYS A 145 7.46 12.30 12.21
N TYR A 146 7.77 11.59 11.10
CA TYR A 146 7.29 11.97 9.77
C TYR A 146 5.75 12.05 9.74
N LEU A 147 5.05 11.02 10.20
CA LEU A 147 3.58 10.98 10.19
C LEU A 147 2.94 12.06 11.08
N PHE A 148 3.62 12.49 12.14
CA PHE A 148 3.15 13.60 12.98
C PHE A 148 3.45 14.98 12.40
N ASP A 149 4.54 15.13 11.66
CA ASP A 149 4.97 16.42 11.10
C ASP A 149 4.21 16.77 9.80
N VAL A 150 3.60 15.77 9.12
CA VAL A 150 2.85 15.99 7.87
C VAL A 150 1.47 16.57 8.17
N GLU A 151 1.22 17.81 7.75
CA GLU A 151 -0.06 18.51 7.98
C GLU A 151 -1.23 17.89 7.22
N THR A 152 -0.99 17.40 6.01
CA THR A 152 -2.03 16.83 5.15
C THR A 152 -1.57 15.50 4.58
N TRP A 153 -2.28 14.44 4.94
CA TRP A 153 -1.96 13.10 4.46
C TRP A 153 -2.41 12.91 3.01
N THR A 154 -1.54 12.25 2.25
CA THR A 154 -1.81 11.72 0.92
C THR A 154 -1.94 10.19 1.01
N LEU A 155 -2.11 9.51 -0.13
CA LEU A 155 -2.14 8.05 -0.15
C LEU A 155 -0.83 7.41 0.36
N SER A 156 0.29 8.12 0.30
CA SER A 156 1.58 7.64 0.83
C SER A 156 1.55 7.51 2.35
N GLU A 157 1.08 8.52 3.06
CA GLU A 157 0.98 8.52 4.53
C GLU A 157 -0.03 7.48 5.02
N PHE A 158 -1.13 7.31 4.26
CA PHE A 158 -2.07 6.22 4.52
C PHE A 158 -1.43 4.87 4.45
N ARG A 159 -0.72 4.58 3.37
CA ARG A 159 -0.03 3.32 3.19
C ARG A 159 0.94 3.08 4.35
N ILE A 160 1.80 4.07 4.64
CA ILE A 160 2.78 3.96 5.71
C ILE A 160 2.10 3.68 7.06
N PHE A 161 1.06 4.44 7.40
CA PHE A 161 0.34 4.21 8.65
C PHE A 161 -0.36 2.84 8.67
N SER A 162 -0.98 2.45 7.58
CA SER A 162 -1.68 1.16 7.48
C SER A 162 -0.72 -0.03 7.65
N ASP A 163 0.44 0.02 7.00
CA ASP A 163 1.43 -1.05 7.04
C ASP A 163 2.21 -1.07 8.37
N MET A 164 2.39 0.11 8.98
CA MET A 164 3.22 0.32 10.16
C MET A 164 2.41 0.61 11.43
N SER A 165 1.11 0.38 11.44
CA SER A 165 0.26 0.71 12.61
C SER A 165 0.72 0.03 13.90
N PHE A 166 1.43 -1.09 13.82
CA PHE A 166 1.97 -1.82 14.96
C PHE A 166 3.14 -1.09 15.68
N ILE A 167 3.78 -0.10 15.05
CA ILE A 167 4.82 0.70 15.69
C ILE A 167 4.28 1.72 16.71
N PHE A 168 2.97 2.00 16.65
CA PHE A 168 2.29 2.88 17.59
C PHE A 168 1.77 2.06 18.76
N GLU A 169 2.03 2.54 19.97
CA GLU A 169 1.47 1.94 21.18
C GLU A 169 -0.07 2.05 21.17
N SER A 170 -0.70 1.07 21.81
CA SER A 170 -2.15 1.06 21.95
C SER A 170 -2.60 2.26 22.80
N GLY A 171 -3.67 2.91 22.40
CA GLY A 171 -4.24 4.03 23.14
C GLY A 171 -4.82 5.12 22.24
N ASP A 172 -5.11 6.27 22.85
CA ASP A 172 -5.82 7.36 22.21
C ASP A 172 -5.08 7.96 21.01
N VAL A 173 -3.74 7.99 21.06
CA VAL A 173 -2.92 8.50 19.96
C VAL A 173 -3.09 7.65 18.69
N LYS A 174 -2.99 6.34 18.82
CA LYS A 174 -3.16 5.41 17.68
C LYS A 174 -4.58 5.47 17.13
N THR A 175 -5.57 5.53 18.01
CA THR A 175 -6.98 5.68 17.62
C THR A 175 -7.23 6.99 16.90
N SER A 176 -6.65 8.10 17.38
CA SER A 176 -6.74 9.40 16.71
C SER A 176 -6.12 9.37 15.32
N LEU A 177 -4.94 8.77 15.16
CA LEU A 177 -4.29 8.59 13.85
C LEU A 177 -5.15 7.74 12.91
N PHE A 178 -5.73 6.65 13.42
CA PHE A 178 -6.63 5.80 12.64
C PHE A 178 -7.87 6.57 12.14
N LEU A 179 -8.50 7.37 13.01
CA LEU A 179 -9.65 8.20 12.63
C LEU A 179 -9.25 9.27 11.61
N THR A 180 -8.12 9.94 11.82
CA THR A 180 -7.57 10.92 10.87
C THR A 180 -7.31 10.28 9.51
N ALA A 181 -6.73 9.08 9.51
CA ALA A 181 -6.50 8.30 8.30
C ALA A 181 -7.82 7.99 7.59
N TRP A 182 -8.81 7.49 8.32
CA TRP A 182 -10.13 7.16 7.75
C TRP A 182 -10.80 8.39 7.15
N ASP A 183 -10.93 9.47 7.93
CA ASP A 183 -11.57 10.72 7.47
C ASP A 183 -10.88 11.32 6.23
N THR A 184 -9.55 11.20 6.17
CA THR A 184 -8.81 11.71 5.01
C THR A 184 -9.03 10.82 3.78
N LEU A 185 -9.06 9.47 3.92
CA LEU A 185 -9.39 8.57 2.82
C LEU A 185 -10.77 8.84 2.21
N GLU A 186 -11.73 9.29 3.00
CA GLU A 186 -13.04 9.67 2.48
C GLU A 186 -12.98 10.75 1.38
N LYS A 187 -11.93 11.57 1.33
CA LYS A 187 -11.66 12.53 0.24
C LYS A 187 -11.28 11.84 -1.08
N TYR A 188 -10.83 10.59 -1.01
CA TYR A 188 -10.37 9.80 -2.16
C TYR A 188 -11.44 8.84 -2.69
N LYS A 189 -12.74 9.03 -2.36
CA LYS A 189 -13.84 8.13 -2.76
C LYS A 189 -13.93 7.87 -4.26
N THR A 190 -13.47 8.82 -5.09
CA THR A 190 -13.45 8.69 -6.55
C THR A 190 -12.16 8.07 -7.09
N HIS A 191 -11.18 7.78 -6.23
CA HIS A 191 -9.96 7.11 -6.65
C HIS A 191 -10.24 5.64 -6.97
N PRO A 192 -9.72 5.10 -8.08
CA PRO A 192 -9.99 3.70 -8.48
C PRO A 192 -9.71 2.69 -7.37
N ASP A 193 -8.64 2.88 -6.61
CA ASP A 193 -8.20 1.96 -5.56
C ASP A 193 -8.72 2.34 -4.16
N TYR A 194 -9.67 3.28 -4.04
CA TYR A 194 -10.19 3.72 -2.75
C TYR A 194 -10.67 2.55 -1.87
N GLN A 195 -11.41 1.60 -2.47
CA GLN A 195 -11.93 0.45 -1.74
C GLN A 195 -10.81 -0.42 -1.19
N ILE A 196 -9.72 -0.60 -1.95
CA ILE A 196 -8.54 -1.38 -1.54
C ILE A 196 -7.84 -0.68 -0.37
N TYR A 197 -7.56 0.62 -0.50
CA TYR A 197 -6.88 1.38 0.54
C TYR A 197 -7.68 1.42 1.86
N LEU A 198 -8.98 1.66 1.77
CA LEU A 198 -9.81 1.70 2.98
C LEU A 198 -9.94 0.31 3.61
N SER A 199 -10.13 -0.74 2.82
CA SER A 199 -10.16 -2.11 3.35
C SER A 199 -8.86 -2.48 4.06
N HIS A 200 -7.72 -2.11 3.48
CA HIS A 200 -6.41 -2.33 4.08
C HIS A 200 -6.26 -1.60 5.42
N LEU A 201 -6.60 -0.30 5.47
CA LEU A 201 -6.59 0.47 6.70
C LEU A 201 -7.46 -0.17 7.80
N LEU A 202 -8.69 -0.53 7.47
CA LEU A 202 -9.63 -1.09 8.43
C LEU A 202 -9.15 -2.44 8.96
N VAL A 203 -8.75 -3.36 8.08
CA VAL A 203 -8.27 -4.71 8.45
C VAL A 203 -7.04 -4.63 9.35
N ASN A 204 -6.05 -3.80 9.01
CA ASN A 204 -4.80 -3.72 9.78
C ASN A 204 -4.97 -3.06 11.16
N ASN A 205 -6.07 -2.36 11.40
CA ASN A 205 -6.33 -1.74 12.70
C ASN A 205 -7.39 -2.47 13.55
N LEU A 206 -8.20 -3.36 12.95
CA LEU A 206 -9.29 -4.05 13.67
C LEU A 206 -8.81 -4.84 14.89
N TYR A 207 -7.72 -5.60 14.78
CA TYR A 207 -7.17 -6.35 15.90
C TYR A 207 -6.90 -5.45 17.11
N GLN A 208 -6.22 -4.33 16.85
CA GLN A 208 -5.87 -3.36 17.88
C GLN A 208 -7.11 -2.72 18.52
N LEU A 209 -8.13 -2.37 17.72
CA LEU A 209 -9.39 -1.80 18.23
C LEU A 209 -10.09 -2.80 19.16
N ILE A 210 -10.07 -4.09 18.84
CA ILE A 210 -10.66 -5.15 19.67
C ILE A 210 -9.87 -5.32 20.97
N CYS A 211 -8.53 -5.43 20.91
CA CYS A 211 -7.66 -5.54 22.09
C CYS A 211 -7.77 -4.33 23.02
N SER A 212 -7.93 -3.12 22.46
CA SER A 212 -8.12 -1.88 23.23
C SER A 212 -9.57 -1.68 23.72
N LYS A 213 -10.43 -2.70 23.58
CA LYS A 213 -11.85 -2.67 23.99
C LYS A 213 -12.67 -1.55 23.32
N GLN A 214 -12.23 -1.04 22.17
CA GLN A 214 -12.94 -0.02 21.38
C GLN A 214 -13.99 -0.69 20.46
N TYR A 215 -14.86 -1.50 21.07
CA TYR A 215 -15.80 -2.38 20.34
C TYR A 215 -16.78 -1.61 19.44
N SER A 216 -17.21 -0.42 19.84
CA SER A 216 -18.07 0.41 19.01
C SER A 216 -17.40 0.84 17.70
N LEU A 217 -16.12 1.21 17.77
CA LEU A 217 -15.35 1.62 16.60
C LEU A 217 -14.99 0.40 15.73
N ALA A 218 -14.63 -0.73 16.36
CA ALA A 218 -14.39 -1.99 15.66
C ALA A 218 -15.65 -2.44 14.88
N LYS A 219 -16.84 -2.32 15.48
CA LYS A 219 -18.11 -2.63 14.83
C LYS A 219 -18.38 -1.72 13.61
N LYS A 220 -18.11 -0.41 13.74
CA LYS A 220 -18.21 0.53 12.61
C LYS A 220 -17.26 0.17 11.48
N ALA A 221 -16.02 -0.21 11.80
CA ALA A 221 -15.03 -0.63 10.81
C ALA A 221 -15.44 -1.92 10.09
N ILE A 222 -15.97 -2.92 10.80
CA ILE A 222 -16.49 -4.16 10.22
C ILE A 222 -17.69 -3.86 9.30
N TYR A 223 -18.65 -3.05 9.75
CA TYR A 223 -19.78 -2.65 8.91
C TYR A 223 -19.33 -1.97 7.61
N LYS A 224 -18.34 -1.07 7.71
CA LYS A 224 -17.76 -0.42 6.53
C LYS A 224 -17.06 -1.41 5.59
N LEU A 225 -16.34 -2.39 6.14
CA LEU A 225 -15.75 -3.47 5.33
C LEU A 225 -16.82 -4.32 4.65
N GLU A 226 -17.95 -4.59 5.30
CA GLU A 226 -19.06 -5.32 4.70
C GLU A 226 -19.62 -4.57 3.46
N GLU A 227 -19.80 -3.25 3.56
CA GLU A 227 -20.19 -2.41 2.41
C GLU A 227 -19.17 -2.48 1.26
N LEU A 228 -17.87 -2.31 1.57
CA LEU A 228 -16.79 -2.32 0.58
C LEU A 228 -16.63 -3.70 -0.10
N THR A 229 -16.84 -4.77 0.64
CA THR A 229 -16.69 -6.16 0.18
C THR A 229 -17.97 -6.76 -0.39
N ALA A 230 -19.01 -5.95 -0.62
CA ALA A 230 -20.19 -6.37 -1.36
C ALA A 230 -19.85 -6.74 -2.82
N ASP A 231 -18.82 -6.11 -3.39
CA ASP A 231 -18.26 -6.50 -4.69
C ASP A 231 -17.56 -7.86 -4.59
N PRO A 232 -17.90 -8.86 -5.44
CA PRO A 232 -17.22 -10.16 -5.47
C PRO A 232 -15.70 -10.08 -5.68
N ASN A 233 -15.21 -9.05 -6.37
CA ASN A 233 -13.78 -8.85 -6.60
C ASN A 233 -13.01 -8.52 -5.30
N MET A 234 -13.70 -8.14 -4.24
CA MET A 234 -13.13 -7.84 -2.93
C MET A 234 -13.09 -9.04 -1.97
N LEU A 235 -13.19 -10.28 -2.50
CA LEU A 235 -13.23 -11.50 -1.69
C LEU A 235 -12.02 -11.64 -0.74
N SER A 236 -10.85 -11.21 -1.15
CA SER A 236 -9.63 -11.24 -0.32
C SER A 236 -9.78 -10.49 1.01
N TRP A 237 -10.66 -9.49 1.05
CA TRP A 237 -10.94 -8.70 2.26
C TRP A 237 -12.09 -9.27 3.10
N LYS A 238 -12.95 -10.09 2.50
CA LYS A 238 -14.04 -10.76 3.23
C LYS A 238 -13.56 -11.77 4.25
N VAL A 239 -12.48 -12.47 3.97
CA VAL A 239 -11.96 -13.49 4.88
C VAL A 239 -11.39 -12.89 6.17
N PRO A 240 -10.48 -11.88 6.12
CA PRO A 240 -10.05 -11.20 7.34
C PRO A 240 -11.20 -10.48 8.05
N MET A 241 -12.16 -9.88 7.33
CA MET A 241 -13.37 -9.32 7.94
C MET A 241 -14.13 -10.36 8.77
N LEU A 242 -14.37 -11.55 8.22
CA LEU A 242 -15.04 -12.64 8.91
C LEU A 242 -14.30 -13.06 10.19
N TYR A 243 -12.97 -13.09 10.14
CA TYR A 243 -12.13 -13.38 11.30
C TYR A 243 -12.30 -12.32 12.40
N TYR A 244 -12.19 -11.04 12.06
CA TYR A 244 -12.31 -9.96 13.04
C TYR A 244 -13.72 -9.79 13.59
N GLU A 245 -14.73 -10.04 12.77
CA GLU A 245 -16.11 -10.15 13.25
C GLU A 245 -16.27 -11.31 14.25
N GLY A 246 -15.61 -12.43 13.98
CA GLY A 246 -15.54 -13.56 14.90
C GLY A 246 -14.87 -13.21 16.22
N LEU A 247 -13.73 -12.51 16.19
CA LEU A 247 -13.05 -12.02 17.38
C LEU A 247 -13.95 -11.07 18.19
N LEU A 248 -14.58 -10.11 17.52
CA LEU A 248 -15.47 -9.15 18.18
C LEU A 248 -16.66 -9.85 18.86
N ASN A 249 -17.33 -10.78 18.16
CA ASN A 249 -18.42 -11.56 18.75
C ASN A 249 -17.94 -12.35 19.98
N TYR A 250 -16.77 -12.98 19.90
CA TYR A 250 -16.19 -13.75 20.98
C TYR A 250 -15.98 -12.91 22.25
N VAL A 251 -15.35 -11.74 22.12
CA VAL A 251 -15.06 -10.86 23.28
C VAL A 251 -16.27 -10.09 23.79
N THR A 252 -17.34 -9.96 22.98
CA THR A 252 -18.59 -9.27 23.39
C THR A 252 -19.65 -10.25 23.95
N GLY A 253 -19.31 -11.53 24.11
CA GLY A 253 -20.12 -12.52 24.82
C GLY A 253 -20.81 -13.56 23.95
N ASP A 254 -20.84 -13.41 22.62
CA ASP A 254 -21.34 -14.45 21.71
C ASP A 254 -20.20 -15.38 21.24
N GLN A 255 -19.65 -16.12 22.19
CA GLN A 255 -18.51 -17.02 21.93
C GLN A 255 -18.79 -18.11 20.89
N PRO A 256 -19.98 -18.78 20.87
CA PRO A 256 -20.24 -19.82 19.88
C PRO A 256 -20.21 -19.27 18.44
N THR A 257 -20.91 -18.17 18.18
CA THR A 257 -20.91 -17.51 16.85
C THR A 257 -19.51 -16.98 16.50
N GLY A 258 -18.81 -16.37 17.46
CA GLY A 258 -17.46 -15.89 17.30
C GLY A 258 -16.50 -17.00 16.87
N MET A 259 -16.50 -18.13 17.59
CA MET A 259 -15.66 -19.27 17.28
C MET A 259 -15.98 -19.88 15.91
N ALA A 260 -17.26 -20.01 15.56
CA ALA A 260 -17.66 -20.52 14.25
C ALA A 260 -17.12 -19.66 13.10
N LYS A 261 -17.17 -18.33 13.23
CA LYS A 261 -16.62 -17.40 12.23
C LYS A 261 -15.10 -17.49 12.13
N ILE A 262 -14.39 -17.55 13.26
CA ILE A 262 -12.93 -17.70 13.31
C ILE A 262 -12.51 -19.00 12.59
N GLN A 263 -13.14 -20.14 12.91
CA GLN A 263 -12.82 -21.41 12.29
C GLN A 263 -13.12 -21.40 10.78
N ARG A 264 -14.23 -20.77 10.37
CA ARG A 264 -14.56 -20.63 8.96
C ARG A 264 -13.52 -19.81 8.18
N ALA A 265 -13.06 -18.69 8.74
CA ALA A 265 -12.02 -17.87 8.13
C ALA A 265 -10.69 -18.64 7.99
N LYS A 266 -10.27 -19.35 9.04
CA LYS A 266 -9.08 -20.23 9.02
C LYS A 266 -9.21 -21.32 7.95
N HIS A 267 -10.37 -21.96 7.86
CA HIS A 267 -10.62 -23.01 6.87
C HIS A 267 -10.51 -22.49 5.43
N ILE A 268 -11.05 -21.30 5.15
CA ILE A 268 -10.94 -20.68 3.82
C ILE A 268 -9.47 -20.44 3.45
N TYR A 269 -8.67 -19.87 4.35
CA TYR A 269 -7.24 -19.65 4.07
C TYR A 269 -6.49 -20.96 3.87
N HIS A 270 -6.79 -21.99 4.66
CA HIS A 270 -6.20 -23.31 4.49
C HIS A 270 -6.55 -23.92 3.12
N LEU A 271 -7.80 -23.84 2.68
CA LEU A 271 -8.21 -24.30 1.35
C LEU A 271 -7.52 -23.53 0.21
N CYS A 272 -7.17 -22.27 0.46
CA CYS A 272 -6.38 -21.45 -0.48
C CYS A 272 -4.86 -21.70 -0.42
N GLY A 273 -4.40 -22.62 0.43
CA GLY A 273 -2.96 -22.89 0.62
C GLY A 273 -2.21 -21.77 1.35
N ASN A 274 -2.92 -20.91 2.08
CA ASN A 274 -2.31 -19.81 2.83
C ASN A 274 -2.20 -20.14 4.32
N ASP A 275 -1.35 -21.13 4.64
CA ASP A 275 -1.12 -21.60 6.01
C ASP A 275 -0.45 -20.54 6.89
N PHE A 276 0.27 -19.59 6.27
CA PHE A 276 0.82 -18.42 6.98
C PHE A 276 -0.29 -17.61 7.66
N MET A 277 -1.36 -17.27 6.93
CA MET A 277 -2.49 -16.53 7.52
C MET A 277 -3.26 -17.35 8.54
N VAL A 278 -3.35 -18.67 8.38
CA VAL A 278 -3.95 -19.56 9.39
C VAL A 278 -3.19 -19.46 10.70
N GLU A 279 -1.86 -19.50 10.67
CA GLU A 279 -1.03 -19.39 11.87
C GLU A 279 -1.10 -17.98 12.49
N GLN A 280 -1.11 -16.92 11.69
CA GLN A 280 -1.30 -15.55 12.21
C GLN A 280 -2.65 -15.38 12.92
N MET A 281 -3.72 -15.94 12.38
CA MET A 281 -5.04 -15.93 13.01
C MET A 281 -5.07 -16.72 14.33
N LYS A 282 -4.33 -17.84 14.40
CA LYS A 282 -4.21 -18.62 15.62
C LYS A 282 -3.48 -17.84 16.71
N ILE A 283 -2.30 -17.30 16.40
CA ILE A 283 -1.50 -16.48 17.33
C ILE A 283 -2.32 -15.28 17.82
N GLY A 284 -3.00 -14.57 16.92
CA GLY A 284 -3.84 -13.43 17.29
C GLY A 284 -5.01 -13.79 18.20
N PHE A 285 -5.64 -14.96 18.00
CA PHE A 285 -6.72 -15.43 18.85
C PHE A 285 -6.21 -15.85 20.25
N GLU A 286 -5.09 -16.57 20.31
CA GLU A 286 -4.46 -16.99 21.58
C GLU A 286 -4.06 -15.76 22.41
N ALA A 287 -3.38 -14.78 21.80
CA ALA A 287 -2.99 -13.55 22.46
C ALA A 287 -4.21 -12.72 22.97
N LEU A 288 -5.36 -12.83 22.32
CA LEU A 288 -6.58 -12.14 22.75
C LEU A 288 -7.20 -12.78 24.01
N GLN A 289 -6.97 -14.08 24.24
CA GLN A 289 -7.48 -14.77 25.43
C GLN A 289 -6.73 -14.41 26.72
N ASP A 290 -5.51 -13.87 26.58
CA ASP A 290 -4.66 -13.45 27.69
C ASP A 290 -4.91 -11.98 28.13
N VAL A 291 -5.81 -11.23 27.45
CA VAL A 291 -6.15 -9.80 27.68
C VAL A 291 -7.53 -9.69 28.38
#